data_d192979d1abe2d86686adb671782d73d
#
_entry.id   d192979d1abe2d86686adb671782d73d
#
_cell.length_a   1.000
_cell.length_b   1.000
_cell.length_c   1.000
_cell.angle_alpha   90.00
_cell.angle_beta   90.00
_cell.angle_gamma   90.00
#
_symmetry.space_group_name_H-M   'P 1'
#
loop_
_entity.id
_entity.type
_entity.pdbx_description
1 polymer ?
#
loop_
_entity_poly.entity_id
_entity_poly.type
_entity_poly.pdbx_seq_one_letter_code
_entity_poly.pdbx_strand_id
1 'polypeptide(L)'
;MKLQRSALIICMLFPLIGFTQTKVTNQRLSDTIGFIPEYYPQRVAIFEKEPVVPGRIIFLGNSITQIGDWKKLLNDSTVINRGIAGDVTFGVLKRLDDVTRRQPSKLFLLIGINDIGKDIPDAVIADNIRKIILRVQAESSSTKIYVESILPVNLDVPNFPQHYDKQEHILSTNKLIKKVAQESTCAYINIHDLFTDKKGRLDEKYTKDGLHLTAEGGGYEKWMDYLRKKGALQ
;
A
#
# COMPACT_ATOMS: atom_id res chain seq x y z
N MET A 1 -0.98 -10.49 -82.13
CA MET A 1 -0.04 -11.11 -81.15
C MET A 1 -0.03 -10.25 -79.93
N LYS A 2 -0.83 -10.59 -78.87
CA LYS A 2 -0.89 -9.87 -77.59
C LYS A 2 -0.04 -10.61 -76.56
N LEU A 3 1.03 -9.97 -76.07
CA LEU A 3 1.79 -10.50 -74.96
C LEU A 3 1.08 -10.24 -73.64
N GLN A 4 0.73 -11.29 -72.91
CA GLN A 4 0.29 -11.26 -71.53
C GLN A 4 1.52 -11.17 -70.62
N ARG A 5 1.62 -10.10 -69.81
CA ARG A 5 2.62 -9.98 -68.75
C ARG A 5 2.00 -10.52 -67.45
N SER A 6 2.46 -11.65 -66.98
CA SER A 6 2.11 -12.20 -65.69
C SER A 6 2.89 -11.47 -64.58
N ALA A 7 2.21 -10.83 -63.67
CA ALA A 7 2.82 -10.22 -62.48
C ALA A 7 2.90 -11.28 -61.37
N LEU A 8 4.12 -11.60 -60.96
CA LEU A 8 4.40 -12.49 -59.83
C LEU A 8 4.30 -11.70 -58.53
N ILE A 9 3.25 -11.96 -57.72
CA ILE A 9 3.12 -11.37 -56.40
C ILE A 9 3.91 -12.26 -55.42
N ILE A 10 5.04 -11.76 -54.92
CA ILE A 10 5.81 -12.38 -53.87
C ILE A 10 5.21 -11.94 -52.51
N CYS A 11 4.46 -12.84 -51.89
CA CYS A 11 4.03 -12.65 -50.47
C CYS A 11 5.23 -12.87 -49.54
N MET A 12 5.80 -11.81 -49.01
CA MET A 12 6.73 -11.89 -47.88
C MET A 12 5.98 -12.22 -46.61
N LEU A 13 6.08 -13.45 -46.14
CA LEU A 13 5.67 -13.87 -44.81
C LEU A 13 6.70 -13.36 -43.79
N PHE A 14 6.36 -12.30 -43.07
CA PHE A 14 7.11 -11.90 -41.88
C PHE A 14 6.70 -12.81 -40.70
N PRO A 15 7.65 -13.47 -40.02
CA PRO A 15 7.32 -14.20 -38.82
C PRO A 15 6.93 -13.20 -37.73
N LEU A 16 5.70 -13.27 -37.24
CA LEU A 16 5.27 -12.63 -36.01
C LEU A 16 6.03 -13.26 -34.83
N ILE A 17 7.14 -12.63 -34.45
CA ILE A 17 7.77 -12.95 -33.17
C ILE A 17 6.82 -12.48 -32.08
N GLY A 18 6.01 -13.39 -31.58
CA GLY A 18 5.17 -13.18 -30.43
C GLY A 18 6.06 -12.98 -29.19
N PHE A 19 6.18 -11.75 -28.71
CA PHE A 19 6.68 -11.49 -27.37
C PHE A 19 5.68 -12.08 -26.37
N THR A 20 5.92 -13.30 -25.91
CA THR A 20 5.28 -13.85 -24.73
C THR A 20 5.76 -13.03 -23.52
N GLN A 21 5.04 -11.97 -23.17
CA GLN A 21 5.15 -11.38 -21.84
C GLN A 21 4.74 -12.45 -20.84
N THR A 22 5.72 -13.06 -20.18
CA THR A 22 5.50 -13.90 -19.02
C THR A 22 4.85 -13.01 -17.95
N LYS A 23 3.52 -13.10 -17.81
CA LYS A 23 2.83 -12.57 -16.63
C LYS A 23 3.39 -13.33 -15.44
N VAL A 24 4.38 -12.75 -14.75
CA VAL A 24 4.77 -13.21 -13.41
C VAL A 24 3.53 -13.02 -12.57
N THR A 25 2.84 -14.11 -12.26
CA THR A 25 1.64 -14.03 -11.43
C THR A 25 2.07 -13.66 -10.02
N ASN A 26 1.39 -12.69 -9.40
CA ASN A 26 1.63 -12.25 -8.01
C ASN A 26 1.69 -13.44 -7.02
N GLN A 27 1.00 -14.54 -7.32
CA GLN A 27 1.03 -15.78 -6.56
C GLN A 27 2.45 -16.38 -6.46
N ARG A 28 3.22 -16.42 -7.55
CA ARG A 28 4.60 -16.95 -7.55
C ARG A 28 5.55 -16.08 -6.75
N LEU A 29 5.38 -14.75 -6.78
CA LEU A 29 6.16 -13.83 -5.94
C LEU A 29 5.86 -14.04 -4.46
N SER A 30 4.59 -14.23 -4.08
CA SER A 30 4.22 -14.48 -2.68
C SER A 30 4.79 -15.79 -2.13
N ASP A 31 4.96 -16.80 -2.99
CA ASP A 31 5.47 -18.11 -2.59
C ASP A 31 7.01 -18.14 -2.43
N THR A 32 7.70 -17.19 -3.06
CA THR A 32 9.17 -17.08 -3.02
C THR A 32 9.68 -16.07 -2.00
N ILE A 33 8.84 -15.14 -1.54
CA ILE A 33 9.21 -14.12 -0.56
C ILE A 33 8.91 -14.63 0.84
N GLY A 34 9.88 -15.19 1.53
CA GLY A 34 9.82 -15.55 2.95
C GLY A 34 9.77 -14.30 3.83
N PHE A 35 8.62 -13.61 3.88
CA PHE A 35 8.52 -12.27 4.45
C PHE A 35 7.45 -12.11 5.53
N ILE A 36 6.66 -13.12 5.79
CA ILE A 36 5.65 -13.02 6.86
C ILE A 36 6.39 -13.01 8.18
N PRO A 37 6.28 -11.95 8.99
CA PRO A 37 6.92 -11.89 10.30
C PRO A 37 6.48 -13.07 11.18
N GLU A 38 7.40 -13.60 12.00
CA GLU A 38 7.10 -14.76 12.86
C GLU A 38 5.86 -14.57 13.73
N TYR A 39 5.62 -13.38 14.23
CA TYR A 39 4.45 -13.08 15.05
C TYR A 39 3.17 -12.71 14.25
N TYR A 40 3.21 -12.69 12.92
CA TYR A 40 2.05 -12.39 12.09
C TYR A 40 0.84 -13.30 12.37
N PRO A 41 1.00 -14.65 12.44
CA PRO A 41 -0.12 -15.53 12.76
C PRO A 41 -0.74 -15.23 14.13
N GLN A 42 0.08 -14.87 15.11
CA GLN A 42 -0.37 -14.50 16.44
C GLN A 42 -1.21 -13.22 16.41
N ARG A 43 -0.80 -12.21 15.63
CA ARG A 43 -1.56 -10.96 15.45
C ARG A 43 -2.88 -11.21 14.74
N VAL A 44 -2.89 -12.02 13.68
CA VAL A 44 -4.11 -12.39 12.98
C VAL A 44 -5.08 -13.12 13.92
N ALA A 45 -4.59 -14.09 14.70
CA ALA A 45 -5.41 -14.80 15.67
C ALA A 45 -6.02 -13.89 16.75
N ILE A 46 -5.32 -12.79 17.14
CA ILE A 46 -5.89 -11.76 18.05
C ILE A 46 -7.04 -11.02 17.32
N PHE A 47 -6.83 -10.60 16.10
CA PHE A 47 -7.85 -9.89 15.32
C PHE A 47 -9.11 -10.73 15.09
N GLU A 48 -8.94 -12.01 14.84
CA GLU A 48 -10.05 -12.96 14.63
C GLU A 48 -10.93 -13.16 15.88
N LYS A 49 -10.33 -13.05 17.07
CA LYS A 49 -11.06 -13.16 18.36
C LYS A 49 -11.83 -11.90 18.74
N GLU A 50 -11.50 -10.76 18.13
CA GLU A 50 -12.20 -9.52 18.43
C GLU A 50 -13.65 -9.53 17.89
N PRO A 51 -14.61 -8.97 18.62
CA PRO A 51 -16.00 -8.87 18.15
C PRO A 51 -16.09 -8.19 16.78
N VAL A 52 -16.92 -8.73 15.91
CA VAL A 52 -17.24 -8.12 14.62
C VAL A 52 -18.36 -7.10 14.82
N VAL A 53 -17.99 -5.81 14.77
CA VAL A 53 -18.94 -4.71 14.90
C VAL A 53 -18.85 -3.87 13.63
N PRO A 54 -19.90 -3.84 12.78
CA PRO A 54 -19.91 -3.07 11.56
C PRO A 54 -19.82 -1.55 11.76
N GLY A 55 -19.41 -0.84 10.70
CA GLY A 55 -19.46 0.62 10.66
C GLY A 55 -18.31 1.34 11.38
N ARG A 56 -17.31 0.61 11.91
CA ARG A 56 -16.16 1.21 12.59
C ARG A 56 -15.15 1.76 11.59
N ILE A 57 -14.29 2.68 12.05
CA ILE A 57 -13.13 3.15 11.30
C ILE A 57 -12.01 2.14 11.48
N ILE A 58 -11.38 1.72 10.39
CA ILE A 58 -10.24 0.81 10.41
C ILE A 58 -9.00 1.50 9.82
N PHE A 59 -7.87 1.44 10.55
CA PHE A 59 -6.53 1.72 10.03
C PHE A 59 -5.84 0.39 9.72
N LEU A 60 -5.51 0.17 8.45
CA LEU A 60 -4.94 -1.06 7.91
C LEU A 60 -3.54 -0.79 7.37
N GLY A 61 -2.54 -1.58 7.80
CA GLY A 61 -1.17 -1.38 7.35
C GLY A 61 -0.14 -2.22 8.09
N ASN A 62 1.07 -1.67 8.17
CA ASN A 62 2.25 -2.32 8.76
C ASN A 62 2.56 -1.78 10.19
N SER A 63 3.88 -1.72 10.54
CA SER A 63 4.36 -1.20 11.83
C SER A 63 3.93 0.26 12.09
N ILE A 64 3.98 1.11 11.07
CA ILE A 64 3.60 2.53 11.21
C ILE A 64 2.14 2.63 11.65
N THR A 65 1.27 1.80 11.08
CA THR A 65 -0.13 1.71 11.51
C THR A 65 -0.26 1.06 12.88
N GLN A 66 0.50 0.00 13.17
CA GLN A 66 0.43 -0.74 14.44
C GLN A 66 0.78 0.14 15.64
N ILE A 67 1.79 1.02 15.52
CA ILE A 67 2.28 1.89 16.61
C ILE A 67 1.27 2.98 16.97
N GLY A 68 0.44 3.41 16.02
CA GLY A 68 -0.53 4.49 16.24
C GLY A 68 -1.60 4.13 17.29
N ASP A 69 -1.76 4.98 18.29
CA ASP A 69 -2.87 4.91 19.25
C ASP A 69 -4.11 5.65 18.67
N TRP A 70 -4.70 5.02 17.65
CA TRP A 70 -5.80 5.60 16.89
C TRP A 70 -7.03 5.94 17.75
N LYS A 71 -7.29 5.14 18.80
CA LYS A 71 -8.40 5.38 19.73
C LYS A 71 -8.22 6.69 20.48
N LYS A 72 -7.02 6.92 21.00
CA LYS A 72 -6.69 8.16 21.70
C LYS A 72 -6.67 9.35 20.72
N LEU A 73 -6.05 9.20 19.56
CA LEU A 73 -5.89 10.26 18.55
C LEU A 73 -7.22 10.75 17.97
N LEU A 74 -8.21 9.86 17.85
CA LEU A 74 -9.55 10.19 17.38
C LEU A 74 -10.53 10.46 18.51
N ASN A 75 -10.14 10.24 19.77
CA ASN A 75 -11.03 10.24 20.94
C ASN A 75 -12.26 9.31 20.72
N ASP A 76 -12.01 8.17 20.09
CA ASP A 76 -13.02 7.16 19.74
C ASP A 76 -12.51 5.76 20.06
N SER A 77 -13.03 5.17 21.14
CA SER A 77 -12.63 3.82 21.59
C SER A 77 -13.01 2.71 20.61
N THR A 78 -13.83 3.01 19.61
CA THR A 78 -14.35 2.04 18.64
C THR A 78 -13.50 1.88 17.40
N VAL A 79 -12.51 2.75 17.21
CA VAL A 79 -11.55 2.68 16.09
C VAL A 79 -10.71 1.41 16.18
N ILE A 80 -10.49 0.79 15.04
CA ILE A 80 -9.83 -0.52 14.95
C ILE A 80 -8.45 -0.34 14.30
N ASN A 81 -7.41 -0.79 15.01
CA ASN A 81 -6.05 -0.87 14.47
C ASN A 81 -5.81 -2.27 13.86
N ARG A 82 -5.52 -2.30 12.56
CA ARG A 82 -5.16 -3.50 11.79
C ARG A 82 -3.75 -3.37 11.21
N GLY A 83 -2.84 -2.81 12.00
CA GLY A 83 -1.41 -2.80 11.71
C GLY A 83 -0.72 -4.07 12.16
N ILE A 84 0.21 -4.58 11.33
CA ILE A 84 1.15 -5.67 11.70
C ILE A 84 2.56 -5.23 11.27
N ALA A 85 3.48 -5.09 12.23
CA ALA A 85 4.85 -4.68 11.91
C ALA A 85 5.52 -5.67 10.95
N GLY A 86 6.28 -5.14 9.99
CA GLY A 86 6.92 -5.95 8.94
C GLY A 86 5.98 -6.44 7.84
N ASP A 87 4.66 -6.19 7.94
CA ASP A 87 3.70 -6.66 6.94
C ASP A 87 3.91 -5.98 5.58
N VAL A 88 3.57 -6.70 4.54
CA VAL A 88 3.65 -6.32 3.14
C VAL A 88 2.28 -6.42 2.48
N THR A 89 2.15 -5.92 1.25
CA THR A 89 0.88 -5.95 0.51
C THR A 89 0.28 -7.35 0.38
N PHE A 90 1.11 -8.38 0.24
CA PHE A 90 0.67 -9.79 0.20
C PHE A 90 0.08 -10.27 1.53
N GLY A 91 0.67 -9.86 2.66
CA GLY A 91 0.15 -10.19 3.99
C GLY A 91 -1.20 -9.53 4.24
N VAL A 92 -1.36 -8.27 3.84
CA VAL A 92 -2.67 -7.58 3.90
C VAL A 92 -3.72 -8.34 3.10
N LEU A 93 -3.41 -8.78 1.87
CA LEU A 93 -4.32 -9.57 1.03
C LEU A 93 -4.75 -10.89 1.71
N LYS A 94 -3.82 -11.56 2.40
CA LYS A 94 -4.11 -12.83 3.11
C LYS A 94 -5.08 -12.67 4.29
N ARG A 95 -5.13 -11.49 4.94
CA ARG A 95 -5.97 -11.20 6.11
C ARG A 95 -7.11 -10.24 5.84
N LEU A 96 -7.42 -9.97 4.57
CA LEU A 96 -8.42 -8.98 4.21
C LEU A 96 -9.84 -9.36 4.63
N ASP A 97 -10.13 -10.66 4.81
CA ASP A 97 -11.39 -11.17 5.34
C ASP A 97 -11.74 -10.58 6.70
N ASP A 98 -10.73 -10.37 7.57
CA ASP A 98 -10.95 -9.73 8.86
C ASP A 98 -11.45 -8.29 8.73
N VAL A 99 -11.04 -7.60 7.68
CA VAL A 99 -11.44 -6.22 7.39
C VAL A 99 -12.83 -6.19 6.75
N THR A 100 -13.03 -6.97 5.67
CA THR A 100 -14.28 -6.91 4.89
C THR A 100 -15.49 -7.41 5.66
N ARG A 101 -15.36 -8.47 6.48
CA ARG A 101 -16.46 -8.95 7.35
C ARG A 101 -16.94 -7.92 8.37
N ARG A 102 -16.10 -6.91 8.70
CA ARG A 102 -16.44 -5.84 9.64
C ARG A 102 -17.20 -4.70 9.01
N GLN A 103 -17.38 -4.69 7.68
CA GLN A 103 -18.12 -3.65 6.97
C GLN A 103 -17.77 -2.24 7.47
N PRO A 104 -16.48 -1.81 7.43
CA PRO A 104 -16.08 -0.54 8.03
C PRO A 104 -16.73 0.65 7.32
N SER A 105 -17.06 1.71 8.08
CA SER A 105 -17.52 2.97 7.47
C SER A 105 -16.40 3.67 6.71
N LYS A 106 -15.16 3.57 7.22
CA LYS A 106 -13.96 4.13 6.62
C LYS A 106 -12.79 3.16 6.78
N LEU A 107 -12.01 3.01 5.72
CA LEU A 107 -10.76 2.24 5.70
C LEU A 107 -9.61 3.16 5.30
N PHE A 108 -8.63 3.36 6.18
CA PHE A 108 -7.36 4.02 5.89
C PHE A 108 -6.30 2.95 5.62
N LEU A 109 -5.70 2.97 4.43
CA LEU A 109 -4.73 1.97 3.99
C LEU A 109 -3.36 2.61 3.78
N LEU A 110 -2.38 2.25 4.62
CA LEU A 110 -0.97 2.60 4.50
C LEU A 110 -0.11 1.35 4.49
N ILE A 111 0.40 0.95 3.32
CA ILE A 111 1.21 -0.25 3.14
C ILE A 111 2.18 -0.08 1.96
N GLY A 112 3.32 -0.81 1.95
CA GLY A 112 4.24 -0.86 0.82
C GLY A 112 5.71 -0.60 1.17
N ILE A 113 6.03 0.07 2.29
CA ILE A 113 7.44 0.35 2.63
C ILE A 113 8.25 -0.94 2.86
N ASN A 114 7.66 -1.97 3.45
CA ASN A 114 8.32 -3.26 3.65
C ASN A 114 8.45 -4.06 2.34
N ASP A 115 7.51 -3.89 1.42
CA ASP A 115 7.60 -4.41 0.04
C ASP A 115 8.83 -3.81 -0.64
N ILE A 116 8.99 -2.47 -0.60
CA ILE A 116 10.13 -1.74 -1.14
C ILE A 116 11.44 -2.20 -0.49
N GLY A 117 11.46 -2.37 0.84
CA GLY A 117 12.62 -2.88 1.58
C GLY A 117 13.01 -4.32 1.20
N LYS A 118 12.14 -5.06 0.55
CA LYS A 118 12.35 -6.42 0.03
C LYS A 118 12.51 -6.47 -1.49
N ASP A 119 12.75 -5.33 -2.12
CA ASP A 119 12.92 -5.19 -3.56
C ASP A 119 11.74 -5.72 -4.40
N ILE A 120 10.53 -5.72 -3.84
CA ILE A 120 9.32 -6.05 -4.59
C ILE A 120 9.08 -4.94 -5.61
N PRO A 121 8.89 -5.27 -6.91
CA PRO A 121 8.69 -4.27 -7.95
C PRO A 121 7.50 -3.34 -7.69
N ASP A 122 7.65 -2.05 -7.95
CA ASP A 122 6.63 -1.00 -7.73
C ASP A 122 5.27 -1.36 -8.36
N ALA A 123 5.30 -1.94 -9.58
CA ALA A 123 4.09 -2.37 -10.28
C ALA A 123 3.35 -3.51 -9.55
N VAL A 124 4.07 -4.40 -8.86
CA VAL A 124 3.49 -5.49 -8.07
C VAL A 124 2.85 -4.94 -6.80
N ILE A 125 3.53 -3.99 -6.12
CA ILE A 125 2.99 -3.29 -4.94
C ILE A 125 1.68 -2.58 -5.31
N ALA A 126 1.69 -1.81 -6.39
CA ALA A 126 0.52 -1.08 -6.86
C ALA A 126 -0.64 -2.02 -7.28
N ASP A 127 -0.35 -3.14 -7.93
CA ASP A 127 -1.35 -4.13 -8.32
C ASP A 127 -1.97 -4.84 -7.09
N ASN A 128 -1.17 -5.14 -6.07
CA ASN A 128 -1.68 -5.68 -4.82
C ASN A 128 -2.58 -4.67 -4.09
N ILE A 129 -2.22 -3.39 -4.07
CA ILE A 129 -3.08 -2.32 -3.52
C ILE A 129 -4.38 -2.22 -4.31
N ARG A 130 -4.33 -2.31 -5.64
CA ARG A 130 -5.54 -2.39 -6.50
C ARG A 130 -6.43 -3.56 -6.10
N LYS A 131 -5.86 -4.76 -5.91
CA LYS A 131 -6.61 -5.95 -5.49
C LYS A 131 -7.25 -5.78 -4.12
N ILE A 132 -6.54 -5.16 -3.16
CA ILE A 132 -7.09 -4.83 -1.84
C ILE A 132 -8.32 -3.92 -1.99
N ILE A 133 -8.19 -2.83 -2.76
CA ILE A 133 -9.28 -1.88 -2.99
C ILE A 133 -10.50 -2.56 -3.63
N LEU A 134 -10.28 -3.26 -4.75
CA LEU A 134 -11.36 -3.92 -5.49
C LEU A 134 -12.08 -4.97 -4.64
N ARG A 135 -11.35 -5.73 -3.82
CA ARG A 135 -11.95 -6.69 -2.91
C ARG A 135 -12.77 -6.02 -1.82
N VAL A 136 -12.28 -4.94 -1.21
CA VAL A 136 -13.04 -4.17 -0.22
C VAL A 136 -14.31 -3.58 -0.86
N GLN A 137 -14.22 -3.03 -2.07
CA GLN A 137 -15.38 -2.50 -2.79
C GLN A 137 -16.43 -3.58 -3.11
N ALA A 138 -15.99 -4.79 -3.45
CA ALA A 138 -16.89 -5.90 -3.75
C ALA A 138 -17.55 -6.49 -2.50
N GLU A 139 -16.80 -6.64 -1.40
CA GLU A 139 -17.24 -7.33 -0.18
C GLU A 139 -17.80 -6.38 0.89
N SER A 140 -17.50 -5.07 0.80
CA SER A 140 -17.92 -4.01 1.73
C SER A 140 -18.19 -2.71 0.98
N SER A 141 -19.21 -2.71 0.13
CA SER A 141 -19.48 -1.66 -0.86
C SER A 141 -19.76 -0.27 -0.27
N SER A 142 -20.21 -0.19 0.99
CA SER A 142 -20.43 1.07 1.70
C SER A 142 -19.18 1.70 2.30
N THR A 143 -18.05 0.97 2.31
CA THR A 143 -16.78 1.44 2.88
C THR A 143 -16.18 2.58 2.07
N LYS A 144 -15.94 3.72 2.71
CA LYS A 144 -15.13 4.80 2.14
C LYS A 144 -13.66 4.46 2.28
N ILE A 145 -12.96 4.25 1.16
CA ILE A 145 -11.55 3.85 1.15
C ILE A 145 -10.67 5.08 0.95
N TYR A 146 -9.69 5.25 1.84
CA TYR A 146 -8.64 6.25 1.78
C TYR A 146 -7.30 5.53 1.64
N VAL A 147 -6.66 5.67 0.49
CA VAL A 147 -5.32 5.10 0.23
C VAL A 147 -4.30 6.18 0.50
N GLU A 148 -3.38 5.90 1.41
CA GLU A 148 -2.37 6.84 1.85
C GLU A 148 -1.04 6.56 1.15
N SER A 149 -0.28 7.62 0.86
CA SER A 149 1.07 7.47 0.29
C SER A 149 2.03 6.88 1.32
N ILE A 150 2.98 6.08 0.85
CA ILE A 150 4.12 5.61 1.64
C ILE A 150 4.92 6.82 2.12
N LEU A 151 5.31 6.84 3.39
CA LEU A 151 6.10 7.91 4.00
C LEU A 151 7.53 7.95 3.43
N PRO A 152 8.22 9.10 3.49
CA PRO A 152 9.65 9.15 3.24
C PRO A 152 10.42 8.36 4.31
N VAL A 153 11.69 8.07 4.03
CA VAL A 153 12.65 7.52 5.00
C VAL A 153 13.78 8.49 5.24
N ASN A 154 14.52 8.36 6.36
CA ASN A 154 15.68 9.18 6.67
C ASN A 154 16.93 8.32 6.83
N LEU A 155 17.87 8.48 5.91
CA LEU A 155 19.11 7.70 5.84
C LEU A 155 20.15 8.13 6.87
N ASP A 156 20.03 9.35 7.42
CA ASP A 156 20.97 9.87 8.43
C ASP A 156 20.73 9.22 9.81
N VAL A 157 19.62 8.48 9.96
CA VAL A 157 19.26 7.73 11.17
C VAL A 157 19.27 6.22 10.85
N PRO A 158 20.42 5.52 10.98
CA PRO A 158 20.65 4.22 10.37
C PRO A 158 20.18 3.03 11.22
N ASN A 159 18.86 2.73 11.27
CA ASN A 159 18.36 1.56 11.98
C ASN A 159 17.78 0.46 11.07
N PHE A 160 17.41 0.81 9.83
CA PHE A 160 16.76 -0.11 8.89
C PHE A 160 17.46 -0.09 7.52
N PRO A 161 18.63 -0.73 7.36
CA PRO A 161 19.45 -0.65 6.16
C PRO A 161 18.72 -1.14 4.89
N GLN A 162 17.76 -2.05 5.01
CA GLN A 162 16.97 -2.55 3.89
C GLN A 162 16.07 -1.47 3.24
N HIS A 163 15.88 -0.33 3.91
CA HIS A 163 15.10 0.80 3.38
C HIS A 163 15.98 1.96 2.86
N TYR A 164 17.32 1.82 2.93
CA TYR A 164 18.23 2.84 2.43
C TYR A 164 18.22 2.86 0.90
N ASP A 165 18.53 4.04 0.34
CA ASP A 165 18.54 4.29 -1.11
C ASP A 165 17.23 3.91 -1.84
N LYS A 166 16.10 3.87 -1.11
CA LYS A 166 14.80 3.52 -1.67
C LYS A 166 13.91 4.72 -2.01
N GLN A 167 14.44 5.95 -1.92
CA GLN A 167 13.63 7.17 -2.13
C GLN A 167 12.97 7.19 -3.51
N GLU A 168 13.69 6.83 -4.57
CA GLU A 168 13.12 6.77 -5.92
C GLU A 168 12.01 5.71 -6.03
N HIS A 169 12.19 4.55 -5.41
CA HIS A 169 11.16 3.51 -5.31
C HIS A 169 9.92 4.00 -4.58
N ILE A 170 10.09 4.72 -3.45
CA ILE A 170 8.97 5.30 -2.70
C ILE A 170 8.18 6.27 -3.57
N LEU A 171 8.86 7.19 -4.27
CA LEU A 171 8.23 8.19 -5.12
C LEU A 171 7.53 7.53 -6.33
N SER A 172 8.18 6.57 -6.97
CA SER A 172 7.63 5.81 -8.09
C SER A 172 6.38 5.02 -7.66
N THR A 173 6.48 4.27 -6.56
CA THR A 173 5.36 3.52 -6.00
C THR A 173 4.20 4.44 -5.62
N ASN A 174 4.46 5.59 -4.95
CA ASN A 174 3.43 6.55 -4.59
C ASN A 174 2.70 7.12 -5.82
N LYS A 175 3.42 7.35 -6.92
CA LYS A 175 2.81 7.75 -8.21
C LYS A 175 1.86 6.69 -8.75
N LEU A 176 2.25 5.41 -8.68
CA LEU A 176 1.42 4.29 -9.10
C LEU A 176 0.21 4.10 -8.17
N ILE A 177 0.39 4.20 -6.86
CA ILE A 177 -0.69 4.14 -5.87
C ILE A 177 -1.73 5.24 -6.13
N LYS A 178 -1.28 6.47 -6.38
CA LYS A 178 -2.18 7.58 -6.74
C LYS A 178 -3.02 7.26 -7.98
N LYS A 179 -2.38 6.71 -9.01
CA LYS A 179 -3.07 6.27 -10.24
C LYS A 179 -4.09 5.18 -9.95
N VAL A 180 -3.71 4.16 -9.18
CA VAL A 180 -4.61 3.07 -8.77
C VAL A 180 -5.84 3.62 -8.02
N ALA A 181 -5.63 4.54 -7.06
CA ALA A 181 -6.73 5.13 -6.31
C ALA A 181 -7.71 5.89 -7.23
N GLN A 182 -7.18 6.67 -8.19
CA GLN A 182 -8.00 7.39 -9.17
C GLN A 182 -8.82 6.44 -10.06
N GLU A 183 -8.18 5.40 -10.60
CA GLU A 183 -8.83 4.40 -11.45
C GLU A 183 -9.89 3.56 -10.69
N SER A 184 -9.71 3.38 -9.39
CA SER A 184 -10.62 2.63 -8.52
C SER A 184 -11.65 3.53 -7.82
N THR A 185 -11.72 4.81 -8.16
CA THR A 185 -12.68 5.79 -7.61
C THR A 185 -12.63 5.86 -6.08
N CYS A 186 -11.44 5.77 -5.48
CA CYS A 186 -11.23 5.97 -4.05
C CYS A 186 -10.31 7.17 -3.76
N ALA A 187 -10.34 7.65 -2.53
CA ALA A 187 -9.56 8.82 -2.14
C ALA A 187 -8.08 8.49 -1.98
N TYR A 188 -7.19 9.28 -2.61
CA TYR A 188 -5.76 9.26 -2.34
C TYR A 188 -5.37 10.40 -1.41
N ILE A 189 -4.64 10.08 -0.34
CA ILE A 189 -4.15 11.06 0.63
C ILE A 189 -2.60 11.07 0.60
N ASN A 190 -2.03 12.17 0.15
CA ASN A 190 -0.58 12.34 0.14
C ASN A 190 -0.08 12.76 1.53
N ILE A 191 0.28 11.77 2.35
CA ILE A 191 0.94 12.01 3.64
C ILE A 191 2.47 12.01 3.53
N HIS A 192 3.05 11.57 2.40
CA HIS A 192 4.49 11.63 2.15
C HIS A 192 5.02 13.05 2.31
N ASP A 193 4.46 14.00 1.57
CA ASP A 193 4.93 15.39 1.57
C ASP A 193 4.70 16.08 2.93
N LEU A 194 3.73 15.59 3.71
CA LEU A 194 3.46 16.08 5.06
C LEU A 194 4.65 15.89 6.00
N PHE A 195 5.43 14.83 5.78
CA PHE A 195 6.55 14.42 6.64
C PHE A 195 7.92 14.60 5.99
N THR A 196 7.97 15.18 4.81
CA THR A 196 9.22 15.39 4.06
C THR A 196 9.93 16.65 4.54
N ASP A 197 11.24 16.55 4.84
CA ASP A 197 12.13 17.67 5.10
C ASP A 197 12.56 18.38 3.80
N LYS A 198 13.38 19.44 3.93
CA LYS A 198 13.90 20.21 2.76
C LYS A 198 14.83 19.39 1.86
N LYS A 199 15.30 18.23 2.29
CA LYS A 199 16.17 17.31 1.54
C LYS A 199 15.38 16.14 0.95
N GLY A 200 14.06 16.12 1.07
CA GLY A 200 13.21 15.05 0.58
C GLY A 200 13.14 13.80 1.46
N ARG A 201 13.59 13.87 2.72
CA ARG A 201 13.67 12.74 3.66
C ARG A 201 12.63 12.89 4.76
N LEU A 202 12.38 11.80 5.51
CA LEU A 202 11.56 11.86 6.72
C LEU A 202 12.20 12.86 7.72
N ASP A 203 11.46 13.90 8.07
CA ASP A 203 11.92 14.95 8.96
C ASP A 203 12.27 14.36 10.34
N GLU A 204 13.49 14.60 10.80
CA GLU A 204 14.04 14.09 12.06
C GLU A 204 13.19 14.43 13.28
N LYS A 205 12.40 15.50 13.21
CA LYS A 205 11.45 15.86 14.26
C LYS A 205 10.44 14.74 14.53
N TYR A 206 10.08 13.96 13.51
CA TYR A 206 9.00 12.97 13.61
C TYR A 206 9.49 11.54 13.75
N THR A 207 10.80 11.29 13.71
CA THR A 207 11.38 9.95 13.76
C THR A 207 12.58 9.87 14.68
N LYS A 208 12.84 8.68 15.25
CA LYS A 208 14.06 8.35 15.98
C LYS A 208 14.86 7.25 15.30
N ASP A 209 14.29 6.59 14.31
CA ASP A 209 14.89 5.44 13.64
C ASP A 209 14.92 5.58 12.11
N GLY A 210 14.49 6.73 11.60
CA GLY A 210 14.48 7.04 10.17
C GLY A 210 13.33 6.41 9.36
N LEU A 211 12.45 5.64 10.00
CA LEU A 211 11.35 4.91 9.35
C LEU A 211 9.98 5.15 10.02
N HIS A 212 9.91 5.02 11.35
CA HIS A 212 8.68 5.13 12.10
C HIS A 212 8.43 6.54 12.62
N LEU A 213 7.17 6.94 12.66
CA LEU A 213 6.77 8.15 13.37
C LEU A 213 6.80 7.91 14.88
N THR A 214 7.10 8.97 15.65
CA THR A 214 7.07 8.93 17.09
C THR A 214 5.96 9.78 17.67
N ALA A 215 5.42 9.37 18.82
CA ALA A 215 4.44 10.16 19.55
C ALA A 215 5.06 11.46 20.08
N GLU A 216 6.28 11.41 20.60
CA GLU A 216 7.00 12.60 21.14
C GLU A 216 7.26 13.66 20.06
N GLY A 217 7.42 13.22 18.80
CA GLY A 217 7.56 14.13 17.65
C GLY A 217 6.25 14.76 17.20
N GLY A 218 5.10 14.29 17.72
CA GLY A 218 3.77 14.74 17.30
C GLY A 218 3.42 14.30 15.87
N GLY A 219 4.06 13.22 15.37
CA GLY A 219 3.85 12.75 14.00
C GLY A 219 2.44 12.24 13.76
N TYR A 220 1.91 11.47 14.69
CA TYR A 220 0.55 10.91 14.58
C TYR A 220 -0.53 11.99 14.74
N GLU A 221 -0.35 12.96 15.63
CA GLU A 221 -1.24 14.11 15.78
C GLU A 221 -1.29 14.93 14.49
N LYS A 222 -0.13 15.23 13.91
CA LYS A 222 -0.04 15.95 12.62
C LYS A 222 -0.75 15.18 11.49
N TRP A 223 -0.63 13.84 11.48
CA TRP A 223 -1.33 13.00 10.52
C TRP A 223 -2.85 13.12 10.67
N MET A 224 -3.35 12.99 11.92
CA MET A 224 -4.80 13.12 12.17
C MET A 224 -5.34 14.50 11.81
N ASP A 225 -4.63 15.56 12.14
CA ASP A 225 -5.02 16.92 11.76
C ASP A 225 -5.08 17.11 10.24
N TYR A 226 -4.15 16.48 9.53
CA TYR A 226 -4.18 16.49 8.08
C TYR A 226 -5.38 15.72 7.51
N LEU A 227 -5.73 14.55 8.07
CA LEU A 227 -6.92 13.80 7.68
C LEU A 227 -8.21 14.58 7.95
N ARG A 228 -8.29 15.29 9.09
CA ARG A 228 -9.43 16.20 9.39
C ARG A 228 -9.51 17.32 8.37
N LYS A 229 -8.38 17.98 8.07
CA LYS A 229 -8.31 19.04 7.06
C LYS A 229 -8.71 18.58 5.66
N LYS A 230 -8.47 17.31 5.32
CA LYS A 230 -8.88 16.69 4.06
C LYS A 230 -10.34 16.21 4.06
N GLY A 231 -11.09 16.38 5.16
CA GLY A 231 -12.47 15.91 5.29
C GLY A 231 -12.60 14.38 5.40
N ALA A 232 -11.49 13.68 5.64
CA ALA A 232 -11.49 12.21 5.72
C ALA A 232 -12.01 11.70 7.07
N LEU A 233 -11.95 12.53 8.13
CA LEU A 233 -12.37 12.21 9.50
C LEU A 233 -13.59 13.03 9.99
N GLN A 234 -14.38 13.52 9.05
CA GLN A 234 -15.68 14.14 9.38
C GLN A 234 -16.74 13.08 9.60
#